data_c7a7f85a8f6d015c4ecc89dd776501da
#
_entry.id   c7a7f85a8f6d015c4ecc89dd776501da
#
_cell.length_a   1.000
_cell.length_b   1.000
_cell.length_c   1.000
_cell.angle_alpha   90.00
_cell.angle_beta   90.00
_cell.angle_gamma   90.00
#
_symmetry.space_group_name_H-M   'P 1'
#
loop_
_entity.id
_entity.type
_entity.pdbx_description
1 polymer ?
#
loop_
_entity_poly.entity_id
_entity_poly.type
_entity_poly.pdbx_seq_one_letter_code
_entity_poly.pdbx_strand_id
1 'polypeptide(L)'
;MTLPKPIHATLPTESFTGPLKNQYHQALATLREAIELCPDDLWLDTGPANAFWQVAYHTLFFAHFYLGQDAASFQPWAEHQRDNQNEDGIPGDPDPKSTLPLIPRPYSREQTLRYWAIVDSMVDGAVDAMDLTRNDSGFHYRMSKLEHQLVNLRHIQHHAAQLADRLRDALDVGVKWKGGSRPA
;
A
#
# COMPACT_ATOMS: atom_id res chain seq x y z
N MET A 1 -41.13 -0.17 33.32
CA MET A 1 -40.24 0.84 32.72
C MET A 1 -39.39 0.10 31.68
N THR A 2 -39.81 0.17 30.40
CA THR A 2 -39.20 -0.58 29.32
C THR A 2 -38.06 0.25 28.74
N LEU A 3 -36.83 -0.27 28.79
CA LEU A 3 -35.68 0.38 28.17
C LEU A 3 -35.89 0.49 26.65
N PRO A 4 -35.58 1.65 26.05
CA PRO A 4 -35.68 1.78 24.60
C PRO A 4 -34.71 0.82 23.94
N LYS A 5 -35.18 0.12 22.84
CA LYS A 5 -34.32 -0.70 21.99
C LYS A 5 -33.19 0.15 21.43
N PRO A 6 -31.94 -0.37 21.41
CA PRO A 6 -30.83 0.32 20.74
C PRO A 6 -31.17 0.51 19.27
N ILE A 7 -31.16 1.77 18.83
CA ILE A 7 -31.26 2.11 17.41
C ILE A 7 -29.90 1.81 16.81
N HIS A 8 -29.74 0.62 16.21
CA HIS A 8 -28.62 0.35 15.33
C HIS A 8 -28.85 1.11 14.02
N ALA A 9 -28.47 2.37 13.98
CA ALA A 9 -28.35 3.09 12.73
C ALA A 9 -27.18 2.48 11.95
N THR A 10 -27.46 1.68 10.95
CA THR A 10 -26.47 1.21 9.96
C THR A 10 -26.04 2.44 9.19
N LEU A 11 -24.81 2.88 9.35
CA LEU A 11 -24.28 3.97 8.54
C LEU A 11 -24.28 3.54 7.06
N PRO A 12 -24.71 4.39 6.12
CA PRO A 12 -24.65 4.08 4.70
C PRO A 12 -23.20 3.82 4.27
N THR A 13 -22.97 2.84 3.42
CA THR A 13 -21.64 2.49 2.89
C THR A 13 -20.95 3.70 2.26
N GLU A 14 -21.69 4.57 1.61
CA GLU A 14 -21.24 5.85 1.04
C GLU A 14 -20.54 6.77 2.06
N SER A 15 -20.87 6.63 3.36
CA SER A 15 -20.21 7.42 4.39
C SER A 15 -18.73 7.06 4.62
N PHE A 16 -18.25 5.92 4.12
CA PHE A 16 -16.87 5.46 4.29
C PHE A 16 -16.00 5.65 3.05
N THR A 17 -16.58 5.74 1.85
CA THR A 17 -15.81 5.82 0.59
C THR A 17 -14.99 7.10 0.51
N GLY A 18 -15.59 8.25 0.78
CA GLY A 18 -14.87 9.53 0.76
C GLY A 18 -13.69 9.59 1.74
N PRO A 19 -13.91 9.32 3.04
CA PRO A 19 -12.81 9.22 4.00
C PRO A 19 -11.74 8.21 3.61
N LEU A 20 -12.11 7.04 3.10
CA LEU A 20 -11.19 5.99 2.70
C LEU A 20 -10.29 6.45 1.53
N LYS A 21 -10.87 7.04 0.48
CA LYS A 21 -10.12 7.65 -0.63
C LYS A 21 -9.13 8.69 -0.15
N ASN A 22 -9.61 9.63 0.68
CA ASN A 22 -8.75 10.67 1.23
C ASN A 22 -7.54 10.09 1.97
N GLN A 23 -7.76 9.07 2.81
CA GLN A 23 -6.67 8.44 3.57
C GLN A 23 -5.69 7.69 2.66
N TYR A 24 -6.15 7.03 1.59
CA TYR A 24 -5.27 6.42 0.59
C TYR A 24 -4.37 7.46 -0.07
N HIS A 25 -4.94 8.55 -0.58
CA HIS A 25 -4.16 9.61 -1.21
C HIS A 25 -3.14 10.24 -0.26
N GLN A 26 -3.49 10.44 1.02
CA GLN A 26 -2.55 11.00 2.01
C GLN A 26 -1.41 10.00 2.33
N ALA A 27 -1.72 8.71 2.49
CA ALA A 27 -0.72 7.69 2.74
C ALA A 27 0.23 7.53 1.52
N LEU A 28 -0.32 7.50 0.31
CA LEU A 28 0.45 7.44 -0.94
C LEU A 28 1.27 8.71 -1.17
N ALA A 29 0.75 9.90 -0.83
CA ALA A 29 1.52 11.15 -0.92
C ALA A 29 2.70 11.18 0.06
N THR A 30 2.56 10.58 1.25
CA THR A 30 3.67 10.42 2.20
C THR A 30 4.75 9.50 1.62
N LEU A 31 4.35 8.36 1.05
CA LEU A 31 5.26 7.43 0.39
C LEU A 31 5.98 8.09 -0.80
N ARG A 32 5.26 8.83 -1.62
CA ARG A 32 5.82 9.57 -2.76
C ARG A 32 6.92 10.53 -2.31
N GLU A 33 6.65 11.36 -1.30
CA GLU A 33 7.64 12.33 -0.81
C GLU A 33 8.90 11.61 -0.31
N ALA A 34 8.77 10.47 0.37
CA ALA A 34 9.91 9.65 0.77
C ALA A 34 10.73 9.16 -0.44
N ILE A 35 10.06 8.70 -1.51
CA ILE A 35 10.72 8.26 -2.75
C ILE A 35 11.44 9.43 -3.43
N GLU A 36 10.80 10.59 -3.53
CA GLU A 36 11.36 11.79 -4.18
C GLU A 36 12.58 12.36 -3.44
N LEU A 37 12.59 12.28 -2.11
CA LEU A 37 13.68 12.77 -1.26
C LEU A 37 14.88 11.81 -1.17
N CYS A 38 14.72 10.55 -1.58
CA CYS A 38 15.77 9.55 -1.45
C CYS A 38 16.90 9.81 -2.46
N PRO A 39 18.16 9.99 -2.04
CA PRO A 39 19.29 10.12 -2.95
C PRO A 39 19.68 8.77 -3.56
N ASP A 40 20.49 8.81 -4.63
CA ASP A 40 20.81 7.62 -5.42
C ASP A 40 21.67 6.60 -4.65
N ASP A 41 22.54 7.05 -3.76
CA ASP A 41 23.36 6.20 -2.92
C ASP A 41 22.53 5.43 -1.88
N LEU A 42 21.53 6.09 -1.28
CA LEU A 42 20.62 5.44 -0.33
C LEU A 42 19.60 4.54 -1.05
N TRP A 43 19.25 4.84 -2.29
CA TRP A 43 18.24 4.09 -3.07
C TRP A 43 18.58 2.61 -3.21
N LEU A 44 19.85 2.31 -3.42
CA LEU A 44 20.37 0.95 -3.61
C LEU A 44 21.07 0.37 -2.35
N ASP A 45 21.16 1.14 -1.27
CA ASP A 45 21.82 0.69 -0.04
C ASP A 45 21.11 -0.51 0.57
N THR A 46 21.84 -1.60 0.76
CA THR A 46 21.40 -2.86 1.36
C THR A 46 21.88 -3.04 2.81
N GLY A 47 22.45 -2.00 3.43
CA GLY A 47 22.87 -2.04 4.83
C GLY A 47 21.74 -2.44 5.78
N PRO A 48 20.52 -1.89 5.67
CA PRO A 48 19.29 -2.49 6.19
C PRO A 48 18.95 -3.80 5.45
N ALA A 49 18.13 -4.65 6.05
CA ALA A 49 17.73 -5.94 5.47
C ALA A 49 17.19 -5.85 4.02
N ASN A 50 16.52 -4.72 3.69
CA ASN A 50 15.97 -4.44 2.36
C ASN A 50 16.43 -3.07 1.87
N ALA A 51 16.75 -2.95 0.58
CA ALA A 51 17.08 -1.67 -0.04
C ALA A 51 15.87 -0.71 -0.03
N PHE A 52 16.12 0.60 -0.10
CA PHE A 52 15.06 1.62 -0.12
C PHE A 52 14.06 1.40 -1.25
N TRP A 53 14.57 1.13 -2.48
CA TRP A 53 13.72 0.83 -3.64
C TRP A 53 12.82 -0.39 -3.43
N GLN A 54 13.32 -1.39 -2.71
CA GLN A 54 12.62 -2.64 -2.48
C GLN A 54 11.41 -2.42 -1.56
N VAL A 55 11.61 -1.70 -0.45
CA VAL A 55 10.52 -1.32 0.45
C VAL A 55 9.49 -0.44 -0.26
N ALA A 56 9.94 0.55 -1.07
CA ALA A 56 9.04 1.42 -1.84
C ALA A 56 8.20 0.62 -2.84
N TYR A 57 8.83 -0.29 -3.58
CA TYR A 57 8.13 -1.13 -4.56
C TYR A 57 7.17 -2.12 -3.90
N HIS A 58 7.61 -2.81 -2.84
CA HIS A 58 6.77 -3.70 -2.02
C HIS A 58 5.49 -3.00 -1.56
N THR A 59 5.64 -1.79 -1.02
CA THR A 59 4.50 -1.01 -0.56
C THR A 59 3.50 -0.73 -1.68
N LEU A 60 3.97 -0.31 -2.85
CA LEU A 60 3.13 -0.03 -4.02
C LEU A 60 2.48 -1.28 -4.58
N PHE A 61 3.22 -2.40 -4.64
CA PHE A 61 2.69 -3.67 -5.12
C PHE A 61 1.51 -4.14 -4.28
N PHE A 62 1.66 -4.14 -2.95
CA PHE A 62 0.58 -4.58 -2.08
C PHE A 62 -0.55 -3.55 -1.96
N ALA A 63 -0.26 -2.24 -2.06
CA ALA A 63 -1.29 -1.22 -2.18
C ALA A 63 -2.17 -1.48 -3.42
N HIS A 64 -1.56 -1.75 -4.58
CA HIS A 64 -2.24 -2.10 -5.83
C HIS A 64 -3.02 -3.40 -5.68
N PHE A 65 -2.39 -4.44 -5.17
CA PHE A 65 -2.99 -5.76 -4.99
C PHE A 65 -4.26 -5.70 -4.14
N TYR A 66 -4.20 -5.02 -2.99
CA TYR A 66 -5.31 -4.95 -2.04
C TYR A 66 -6.39 -3.91 -2.39
N LEU A 67 -6.10 -2.98 -3.30
CA LEU A 67 -7.13 -2.13 -3.93
C LEU A 67 -8.02 -2.92 -4.90
N GLY A 68 -7.63 -4.13 -5.31
CA GLY A 68 -8.45 -5.03 -6.13
C GLY A 68 -9.66 -5.60 -5.41
N GLN A 69 -10.55 -6.22 -6.17
CA GLN A 69 -11.74 -6.89 -5.62
C GLN A 69 -11.39 -8.18 -4.88
N ASP A 70 -10.46 -8.96 -5.45
CA ASP A 70 -9.98 -10.23 -4.91
C ASP A 70 -8.61 -10.57 -5.51
N ALA A 71 -7.98 -11.62 -4.95
CA ALA A 71 -6.67 -12.07 -5.40
C ALA A 71 -6.68 -12.67 -6.82
N ALA A 72 -7.80 -13.27 -7.23
CA ALA A 72 -7.88 -13.97 -8.51
C ALA A 72 -7.96 -13.00 -9.71
N SER A 73 -8.52 -11.82 -9.51
CA SER A 73 -8.65 -10.78 -10.55
C SER A 73 -7.45 -9.86 -10.68
N PHE A 74 -6.44 -10.01 -9.81
CA PHE A 74 -5.27 -9.13 -9.80
C PHE A 74 -4.45 -9.24 -11.09
N GLN A 75 -4.14 -8.08 -11.65
CA GLN A 75 -3.22 -7.95 -12.79
C GLN A 75 -2.05 -7.08 -12.32
N PRO A 76 -0.84 -7.63 -12.25
CA PRO A 76 0.32 -6.88 -11.83
C PRO A 76 0.67 -5.77 -12.84
N TRP A 77 1.41 -4.78 -12.38
CA TRP A 77 1.96 -3.73 -13.25
C TRP A 77 2.75 -4.34 -14.42
N ALA A 78 2.68 -3.72 -15.62
CA ALA A 78 3.29 -4.25 -16.83
C ALA A 78 4.82 -4.41 -16.75
N GLU A 79 5.51 -3.58 -15.93
CA GLU A 79 6.95 -3.71 -15.68
C GLU A 79 7.25 -4.57 -14.43
N HIS A 80 6.25 -5.26 -13.85
CA HIS A 80 6.45 -6.13 -12.70
C HIS A 80 7.50 -7.20 -12.98
N GLN A 81 8.47 -7.31 -12.07
CA GLN A 81 9.44 -8.38 -12.06
C GLN A 81 9.11 -9.31 -10.90
N ARG A 82 8.94 -10.58 -11.21
CA ARG A 82 8.59 -11.61 -10.23
C ARG A 82 9.54 -11.54 -9.03
N ASP A 83 8.97 -11.66 -7.85
CA ASP A 83 9.63 -11.71 -6.54
C ASP A 83 10.26 -10.39 -6.05
N ASN A 84 10.27 -9.32 -6.86
CA ASN A 84 10.72 -8.01 -6.40
C ASN A 84 9.83 -7.41 -5.28
N GLN A 85 8.60 -7.92 -5.14
CA GLN A 85 7.66 -7.51 -4.09
C GLN A 85 7.95 -8.17 -2.73
N ASN A 86 8.80 -9.19 -2.67
CA ASN A 86 9.04 -9.95 -1.44
C ASN A 86 10.16 -9.30 -0.62
N GLU A 87 9.84 -8.92 0.62
CA GLU A 87 10.85 -8.47 1.60
C GLU A 87 11.42 -9.66 2.39
N ASP A 88 10.58 -10.63 2.79
CA ASP A 88 10.95 -11.72 3.70
C ASP A 88 10.51 -13.11 3.19
N GLY A 89 10.39 -13.31 1.89
CA GLY A 89 9.89 -14.59 1.37
C GLY A 89 8.52 -14.92 1.95
N ILE A 90 7.45 -14.35 1.41
CA ILE A 90 6.09 -14.48 1.97
C ILE A 90 5.69 -15.95 2.04
N PRO A 91 5.30 -16.46 3.22
CA PRO A 91 4.65 -17.76 3.33
C PRO A 91 3.33 -17.71 2.55
N GLY A 92 3.27 -18.37 1.40
CA GLY A 92 2.07 -18.41 0.55
C GLY A 92 2.29 -17.96 -0.89
N ASP A 93 3.53 -17.71 -1.32
CA ASP A 93 3.86 -17.61 -2.74
C ASP A 93 3.42 -18.91 -3.45
N PRO A 94 2.57 -18.82 -4.50
CA PRO A 94 2.03 -20.00 -5.18
C PRO A 94 3.08 -20.84 -5.92
N ASP A 95 4.35 -20.44 -5.97
CA ASP A 95 5.42 -21.24 -6.55
C ASP A 95 6.62 -21.46 -5.61
N PRO A 96 6.50 -22.41 -4.64
CA PRO A 96 7.64 -22.82 -3.81
C PRO A 96 8.74 -23.57 -4.59
N LYS A 97 8.64 -23.66 -5.92
CA LYS A 97 9.56 -24.41 -6.79
C LYS A 97 10.61 -23.57 -7.49
N SER A 98 10.64 -22.28 -7.28
CA SER A 98 11.74 -21.45 -7.78
C SER A 98 12.98 -21.71 -6.94
N THR A 99 13.81 -22.66 -7.39
CA THR A 99 15.09 -23.06 -6.75
C THR A 99 16.26 -22.14 -7.11
N LEU A 100 16.01 -21.05 -7.82
CA LEU A 100 17.04 -20.09 -8.19
C LEU A 100 17.07 -18.95 -7.17
N PRO A 101 18.25 -18.58 -6.64
CA PRO A 101 18.37 -17.36 -5.88
C PRO A 101 18.01 -16.19 -6.80
N LEU A 102 16.87 -15.56 -6.55
CA LEU A 102 16.44 -14.39 -7.31
C LEU A 102 17.35 -13.24 -6.90
N ILE A 103 18.12 -12.76 -7.85
CA ILE A 103 18.83 -11.50 -7.71
C ILE A 103 17.79 -10.43 -8.05
N PRO A 104 17.28 -9.68 -7.05
CA PRO A 104 16.35 -8.60 -7.30
C PRO A 104 16.96 -7.63 -8.30
N ARG A 105 16.21 -7.28 -9.34
CA ARG A 105 16.63 -6.22 -10.28
C ARG A 105 16.04 -4.92 -9.77
N PRO A 106 16.86 -3.98 -9.30
CA PRO A 106 16.37 -2.73 -8.77
C PRO A 106 15.52 -1.97 -9.79
N TYR A 107 14.37 -1.46 -9.34
CA TYR A 107 13.67 -0.43 -10.09
C TYR A 107 14.36 0.91 -9.86
N SER A 108 14.43 1.73 -10.91
CA SER A 108 14.86 3.11 -10.74
C SER A 108 13.80 3.92 -9.97
N ARG A 109 14.19 5.06 -9.42
CA ARG A 109 13.27 5.98 -8.76
C ARG A 109 12.15 6.43 -9.69
N GLU A 110 12.46 6.72 -10.95
CA GLU A 110 11.49 7.13 -11.98
C GLU A 110 10.50 5.99 -12.29
N GLN A 111 10.96 4.74 -12.37
CA GLN A 111 10.07 3.58 -12.55
C GLN A 111 9.13 3.45 -11.37
N THR A 112 9.64 3.56 -10.15
CA THR A 112 8.84 3.48 -8.92
C THR A 112 7.83 4.62 -8.82
N LEU A 113 8.20 5.84 -9.21
CA LEU A 113 7.27 6.98 -9.26
C LEU A 113 6.20 6.83 -10.36
N ARG A 114 6.54 6.23 -11.51
CA ARG A 114 5.51 5.88 -12.52
C ARG A 114 4.52 4.86 -11.97
N TYR A 115 5.01 3.84 -11.27
CA TYR A 115 4.13 2.87 -10.63
C TYR A 115 3.28 3.51 -9.52
N TRP A 116 3.87 4.41 -8.72
CA TRP A 116 3.12 5.20 -7.75
C TRP A 116 1.96 5.96 -8.40
N ALA A 117 2.20 6.63 -9.53
CA ALA A 117 1.17 7.38 -10.24
C ALA A 117 0.01 6.49 -10.73
N ILE A 118 0.31 5.27 -11.16
CA ILE A 118 -0.71 4.27 -11.53
C ILE A 118 -1.55 3.91 -10.30
N VAL A 119 -0.90 3.55 -9.18
CA VAL A 119 -1.59 3.15 -7.94
C VAL A 119 -2.45 4.29 -7.40
N ASP A 120 -1.93 5.52 -7.34
CA ASP A 120 -2.69 6.69 -6.86
C ASP A 120 -3.90 6.99 -7.76
N SER A 121 -3.75 6.89 -9.08
CA SER A 121 -4.82 7.18 -10.04
C SER A 121 -5.97 6.16 -9.99
N MET A 122 -5.73 4.94 -9.53
CA MET A 122 -6.77 3.91 -9.46
C MET A 122 -7.59 3.97 -8.16
N VAL A 123 -7.14 4.69 -7.12
CA VAL A 123 -7.75 4.70 -5.78
C VAL A 123 -9.24 5.01 -5.85
N ASP A 124 -9.62 6.10 -6.49
CA ASP A 124 -11.01 6.57 -6.49
C ASP A 124 -11.95 5.53 -7.11
N GLY A 125 -11.61 5.06 -8.31
CA GLY A 125 -12.41 4.05 -9.01
C GLY A 125 -12.43 2.70 -8.29
N ALA A 126 -11.32 2.27 -7.72
CA ALA A 126 -11.24 1.01 -6.99
C ALA A 126 -12.10 1.05 -5.72
N VAL A 127 -12.04 2.14 -4.94
CA VAL A 127 -12.84 2.29 -3.71
C VAL A 127 -14.33 2.41 -4.05
N ASP A 128 -14.71 3.15 -5.11
CA ASP A 128 -16.11 3.25 -5.54
C ASP A 128 -16.70 1.90 -5.99
N ALA A 129 -15.88 1.05 -6.57
CA ALA A 129 -16.30 -0.27 -7.03
C ALA A 129 -16.35 -1.32 -5.91
N MET A 130 -15.84 -1.03 -4.68
CA MET A 130 -15.82 -1.97 -3.57
C MET A 130 -17.18 -2.07 -2.87
N ASP A 131 -17.63 -3.30 -2.66
CA ASP A 131 -18.66 -3.57 -1.64
C ASP A 131 -18.01 -3.68 -0.25
N LEU A 132 -17.94 -2.55 0.45
CA LEU A 132 -17.36 -2.47 1.79
C LEU A 132 -18.19 -3.19 2.87
N THR A 133 -19.40 -3.67 2.54
CA THR A 133 -20.25 -4.43 3.47
C THR A 133 -19.94 -5.93 3.46
N ARG A 134 -19.14 -6.42 2.53
CA ARG A 134 -18.76 -7.83 2.44
C ARG A 134 -18.02 -8.28 3.70
N ASN A 135 -18.43 -9.45 4.21
CA ASN A 135 -17.80 -10.07 5.38
C ASN A 135 -16.51 -10.84 5.04
N ASP A 136 -16.13 -10.93 3.78
CA ASP A 136 -14.87 -11.49 3.30
C ASP A 136 -14.05 -10.43 2.55
N SER A 137 -12.73 -10.51 2.66
CA SER A 137 -11.82 -9.56 2.00
C SER A 137 -11.67 -9.79 0.50
N GLY A 138 -11.92 -11.00 0.02
CA GLY A 138 -11.53 -11.47 -1.31
C GLY A 138 -10.08 -11.94 -1.41
N PHE A 139 -9.33 -11.92 -0.29
CA PHE A 139 -7.92 -12.30 -0.18
C PHE A 139 -7.75 -13.38 0.91
N HIS A 140 -6.51 -13.79 1.18
CA HIS A 140 -6.23 -14.81 2.20
C HIS A 140 -6.56 -14.39 3.65
N TYR A 141 -6.79 -13.09 3.90
CA TYR A 141 -7.16 -12.58 5.21
C TYR A 141 -8.62 -12.88 5.56
N ARG A 142 -8.84 -13.48 6.74
CA ARG A 142 -10.19 -13.75 7.27
C ARG A 142 -10.75 -12.53 7.99
N MET A 143 -11.15 -11.53 7.22
CA MET A 143 -11.70 -10.26 7.71
C MET A 143 -12.67 -9.66 6.68
N SER A 144 -13.45 -8.68 7.08
CA SER A 144 -14.34 -7.95 6.17
C SER A 144 -13.56 -7.14 5.12
N LYS A 145 -14.24 -6.77 4.03
CA LYS A 145 -13.63 -5.93 2.99
C LYS A 145 -13.17 -4.59 3.54
N LEU A 146 -14.00 -3.93 4.37
CA LEU A 146 -13.62 -2.66 5.00
C LEU A 146 -12.40 -2.80 5.90
N GLU A 147 -12.37 -3.82 6.77
CA GLU A 147 -11.23 -4.07 7.65
C GLU A 147 -9.95 -4.31 6.84
N HIS A 148 -10.04 -5.04 5.74
CA HIS A 148 -8.90 -5.28 4.86
C HIS A 148 -8.38 -3.97 4.23
N GLN A 149 -9.25 -3.01 3.89
CA GLN A 149 -8.80 -1.71 3.42
C GLN A 149 -8.08 -0.90 4.51
N LEU A 150 -8.51 -1.01 5.77
CA LEU A 150 -7.79 -0.42 6.90
C LEU A 150 -6.41 -1.08 7.10
N VAL A 151 -6.29 -2.39 6.89
CA VAL A 151 -5.00 -3.10 6.88
C VAL A 151 -4.11 -2.57 5.76
N ASN A 152 -4.63 -2.40 4.54
CA ASN A 152 -3.87 -1.85 3.41
C ASN A 152 -3.36 -0.43 3.70
N LEU A 153 -4.20 0.44 4.24
CA LEU A 153 -3.78 1.80 4.66
C LEU A 153 -2.65 1.76 5.70
N ARG A 154 -2.79 0.90 6.71
CA ARG A 154 -1.76 0.72 7.75
C ARG A 154 -0.46 0.18 7.15
N HIS A 155 -0.52 -0.72 6.18
CA HIS A 155 0.64 -1.26 5.48
C HIS A 155 1.38 -0.15 4.71
N ILE A 156 0.67 0.66 3.91
CA ILE A 156 1.27 1.80 3.21
C ILE A 156 1.96 2.75 4.21
N GLN A 157 1.25 3.11 5.28
CA GLN A 157 1.76 4.06 6.27
C GLN A 157 2.94 3.49 7.07
N HIS A 158 2.94 2.18 7.37
CA HIS A 158 4.03 1.50 8.04
C HIS A 158 5.33 1.61 7.25
N HIS A 159 5.29 1.25 5.97
CA HIS A 159 6.49 1.30 5.13
C HIS A 159 6.89 2.73 4.75
N ALA A 160 5.94 3.64 4.54
CA ALA A 160 6.25 5.04 4.35
C ALA A 160 6.99 5.63 5.56
N ALA A 161 6.61 5.23 6.79
CA ALA A 161 7.29 5.64 8.01
C ALA A 161 8.71 5.03 8.12
N GLN A 162 8.91 3.78 7.74
CA GLN A 162 10.24 3.15 7.68
C GLN A 162 11.17 3.90 6.71
N LEU A 163 10.67 4.26 5.52
CA LEU A 163 11.46 5.03 4.55
C LEU A 163 11.75 6.45 5.04
N ALA A 164 10.77 7.11 5.69
CA ALA A 164 10.97 8.43 6.28
C ALA A 164 12.01 8.41 7.42
N ASP A 165 12.03 7.34 8.21
CA ASP A 165 13.02 7.15 9.28
C ASP A 165 14.43 6.98 8.72
N ARG A 166 14.61 6.18 7.66
CA ARG A 166 15.88 6.03 6.96
C ARG A 166 16.40 7.37 6.39
N LEU A 167 15.51 8.22 5.85
CA LEU A 167 15.90 9.56 5.37
C LEU A 167 16.35 10.46 6.52
N ARG A 168 15.67 10.39 7.65
CA ARG A 168 16.05 11.16 8.84
C ARG A 168 17.41 10.73 9.37
N ASP A 169 17.62 9.43 9.46
CA ASP A 169 18.85 8.84 10.00
C ASP A 169 20.06 9.15 9.10
N ALA A 170 19.89 9.00 7.78
CA ALA A 170 21.00 9.17 6.84
C ALA A 170 21.28 10.63 6.46
N LEU A 171 20.27 11.51 6.46
CA LEU A 171 20.34 12.84 5.84
C LEU A 171 19.85 13.97 6.74
N ASP A 172 19.30 13.69 7.92
CA ASP A 172 18.55 14.65 8.76
C ASP A 172 17.37 15.32 7.99
N VAL A 173 16.74 14.59 7.07
CA VAL A 173 15.62 15.06 6.25
C VAL A 173 14.31 14.43 6.72
N GLY A 174 13.30 15.27 6.97
CA GLY A 174 11.98 14.82 7.39
C GLY A 174 10.97 14.78 6.24
N VAL A 175 10.18 13.71 6.16
CA VAL A 175 8.98 13.64 5.32
C VAL A 175 7.83 14.37 6.04
N LYS A 176 7.10 15.21 5.31
CA LYS A 176 6.04 16.05 5.90
C LYS A 176 4.77 15.21 6.18
N TRP A 177 4.16 15.47 7.32
CA TRP A 177 2.86 14.89 7.64
C TRP A 177 1.77 15.32 6.65
N LYS A 178 1.04 14.35 6.12
CA LYS A 178 -0.08 14.54 5.19
C LYS A 178 -1.39 14.17 5.92
N GLY A 179 -1.98 15.12 6.64
CA GLY A 179 -3.19 14.89 7.44
C GLY A 179 -4.46 15.54 6.91
N GLY A 180 -4.36 16.32 5.84
CA GLY A 180 -5.47 17.06 5.27
C GLY A 180 -6.29 16.29 4.24
N SER A 181 -7.53 16.73 3.99
CA SER A 181 -8.30 16.30 2.83
C SER A 181 -7.64 16.83 1.56
N ARG A 182 -7.77 16.09 0.44
CA ARG A 182 -7.35 16.58 -0.87
C ARG A 182 -8.09 17.90 -1.15
N PRO A 183 -7.42 18.97 -1.60
CA PRO A 183 -8.15 20.15 -2.10
C PRO A 183 -9.11 19.73 -3.21
N ALA A 184 -10.33 20.25 -3.13
CA ALA A 184 -11.34 20.01 -4.15
C ALA A 184 -10.91 20.56 -5.52
#